data_9d7e0260ed0e4d2c03535316d9b3ed9a
#
_entry.id   9d7e0260ed0e4d2c03535316d9b3ed9a
#
_cell.length_a   1.000
_cell.length_b   1.000
_cell.length_c   1.000
_cell.angle_alpha   90.00
_cell.angle_beta   90.00
_cell.angle_gamma   90.00
#
_symmetry.space_group_name_H-M   'P 1'
#
loop_
_entity.id
_entity.type
_entity.pdbx_description
1 polymer ?
#
loop_
_entity_poly.entity_id
_entity_poly.type
_entity_poly.pdbx_seq_one_letter_code
_entity_poly.pdbx_strand_id
1 'polypeptide(L)'
;MTPDDSRGLYSGMIRLHILYHACNAPIFGLEMIEELGRHGYKLSPGMLYPLLHGLEARGLLHSSAKRAGRVRRRVYRATPAGRKALKAAKQKVRELFHELLEETMEHRS
;
A
#
# COMPACT_ATOMS: atom_id res chain seq x y z
N MET A 1 -11.94 7.64 -20.04
CA MET A 1 -10.88 7.46 -19.02
C MET A 1 -9.80 6.54 -19.57
N THR A 2 -8.57 6.96 -19.53
CA THR A 2 -7.45 6.15 -19.99
C THR A 2 -6.96 5.22 -18.85
N PRO A 3 -6.22 4.14 -19.16
CA PRO A 3 -5.63 3.31 -18.12
C PRO A 3 -4.73 4.08 -17.14
N ASP A 4 -4.11 5.16 -17.63
CA ASP A 4 -3.25 5.99 -16.77
C ASP A 4 -4.04 6.71 -15.69
N ASP A 5 -5.27 7.10 -15.98
CA ASP A 5 -6.15 7.74 -15.00
C ASP A 5 -6.51 6.78 -13.89
N SER A 6 -6.77 5.51 -14.22
CA SER A 6 -7.07 4.48 -13.23
C SER A 6 -5.86 4.26 -12.31
N ARG A 7 -4.66 4.26 -12.89
CA ARG A 7 -3.43 4.06 -12.12
C ARG A 7 -3.22 5.18 -11.12
N GLY A 8 -3.44 6.42 -11.54
CA GLY A 8 -3.33 7.56 -10.63
C GLY A 8 -4.38 7.52 -9.53
N LEU A 9 -5.60 7.14 -9.89
CA LEU A 9 -6.71 7.07 -8.95
C LEU A 9 -6.44 6.05 -7.82
N TYR A 10 -5.84 4.90 -8.14
CA TYR A 10 -5.63 3.84 -7.16
C TYR A 10 -4.28 3.88 -6.46
N SER A 11 -3.40 4.81 -6.80
CA SER A 11 -2.06 4.79 -6.24
C SER A 11 -2.03 4.98 -4.72
N GLY A 12 -2.92 5.80 -4.19
CA GLY A 12 -3.05 5.97 -2.74
C GLY A 12 -3.53 4.71 -2.04
N MET A 13 -4.50 4.02 -2.65
CA MET A 13 -5.01 2.76 -2.11
C MET A 13 -3.93 1.69 -2.11
N ILE A 14 -3.13 1.63 -3.17
CA ILE A 14 -2.02 0.68 -3.26
C ILE A 14 -1.01 0.94 -2.14
N ARG A 15 -0.65 2.21 -1.91
CA ARG A 15 0.27 2.57 -0.84
C ARG A 15 -0.28 2.20 0.54
N LEU A 16 -1.58 2.34 0.74
CA LEU A 16 -2.21 1.93 2.00
C LEU A 16 -2.18 0.43 2.19
N HIS A 17 -2.38 -0.37 1.13
CA HIS A 17 -2.23 -1.82 1.20
C HIS A 17 -0.81 -2.19 1.63
N ILE A 18 0.19 -1.58 1.00
CA ILE A 18 1.59 -1.83 1.32
C ILE A 18 1.85 -1.52 2.80
N LEU A 19 1.44 -0.35 3.25
CA LEU A 19 1.69 0.09 4.60
C LEU A 19 0.97 -0.79 5.63
N TYR A 20 -0.26 -1.19 5.32
CA TYR A 20 -1.03 -2.10 6.18
C TYR A 20 -0.30 -3.43 6.36
N HIS A 21 0.16 -4.05 5.27
CA HIS A 21 0.86 -5.32 5.36
C HIS A 21 2.19 -5.18 6.09
N ALA A 22 2.91 -4.08 5.87
CA ALA A 22 4.18 -3.83 6.56
C ALA A 22 4.01 -3.61 8.06
N CYS A 23 2.85 -3.11 8.49
CA CYS A 23 2.53 -2.98 9.91
C CYS A 23 2.25 -4.34 10.57
N ASN A 24 1.79 -5.32 9.79
CA ASN A 24 1.46 -6.64 10.33
C ASN A 24 2.66 -7.58 10.33
N ALA A 25 3.52 -7.51 9.32
CA ALA A 25 4.69 -8.37 9.20
C ALA A 25 5.67 -7.76 8.21
N PRO A 26 6.96 -8.17 8.27
CA PRO A 26 7.91 -7.74 7.25
C PRO A 26 7.44 -8.16 5.86
N ILE A 27 7.62 -7.28 4.88
CA ILE A 27 7.18 -7.57 3.51
C ILE A 27 8.37 -7.64 2.55
N PHE A 28 8.22 -8.49 1.53
CA PHE A 28 9.15 -8.60 0.43
C PHE A 28 8.45 -8.15 -0.84
N GLY A 29 9.21 -7.55 -1.77
CA GLY A 29 8.61 -6.97 -2.96
C GLY A 29 7.80 -7.94 -3.81
N LEU A 30 8.37 -9.14 -4.10
CA LEU A 30 7.66 -10.11 -4.95
C LEU A 30 6.38 -10.62 -4.30
N GLU A 31 6.42 -10.86 -3.00
CA GLU A 31 5.24 -11.31 -2.26
C GLU A 31 4.17 -10.21 -2.23
N MET A 32 4.59 -8.96 -2.18
CA MET A 32 3.68 -7.83 -2.19
C MET A 32 3.01 -7.68 -3.56
N ILE A 33 3.74 -7.96 -4.64
CA ILE A 33 3.17 -7.97 -5.99
C ILE A 33 2.04 -9.01 -6.08
N GLU A 34 2.28 -10.22 -5.54
CA GLU A 34 1.25 -11.26 -5.52
C GLU A 34 0.04 -10.84 -4.70
N GLU A 35 0.28 -10.28 -3.53
CA GLU A 35 -0.79 -9.85 -2.63
C GLU A 35 -1.66 -8.77 -3.29
N LEU A 36 -1.03 -7.77 -3.89
CA LEU A 36 -1.75 -6.72 -4.59
C LEU A 36 -2.51 -7.27 -5.80
N GLY A 37 -1.93 -8.28 -6.47
CA GLY A 37 -2.60 -8.95 -7.57
C GLY A 37 -3.90 -9.61 -7.17
N ARG A 38 -3.98 -10.16 -5.95
CA ARG A 38 -5.22 -10.76 -5.43
C ARG A 38 -6.33 -9.72 -5.27
N HIS A 39 -5.97 -8.47 -5.09
CA HIS A 39 -6.92 -7.36 -5.00
C HIS A 39 -7.15 -6.66 -6.34
N GLY A 40 -6.63 -7.22 -7.43
CA GLY A 40 -6.83 -6.68 -8.76
C GLY A 40 -5.82 -5.63 -9.19
N TYR A 41 -4.81 -5.34 -8.38
CA TYR A 41 -3.77 -4.38 -8.74
C TYR A 41 -2.60 -5.11 -9.40
N LYS A 42 -2.46 -4.91 -10.70
CA LYS A 42 -1.38 -5.55 -11.47
C LYS A 42 -0.17 -4.64 -11.51
N LEU A 43 0.85 -5.00 -10.78
CA LEU A 43 2.08 -4.23 -10.68
C LEU A 43 3.27 -5.07 -11.11
N SER A 44 4.18 -4.44 -11.84
CA SER A 44 5.49 -5.02 -12.11
C SER A 44 6.48 -4.57 -11.02
N PRO A 45 7.64 -5.20 -10.90
CA PRO A 45 8.68 -4.70 -9.99
C PRO A 45 9.03 -3.24 -10.26
N GLY A 46 9.09 -2.83 -11.54
CA GLY A 46 9.38 -1.45 -11.92
C GLY A 46 8.34 -0.45 -11.44
N MET A 47 7.14 -0.90 -11.15
CA MET A 47 6.07 -0.05 -10.61
C MET A 47 6.05 -0.11 -9.08
N LEU A 48 6.32 -1.28 -8.50
CA LEU A 48 6.23 -1.45 -7.05
C LEU A 48 7.40 -0.81 -6.30
N TYR A 49 8.64 -1.05 -6.76
CA TYR A 49 9.80 -0.59 -5.99
C TYR A 49 9.87 0.92 -5.81
N PRO A 50 9.49 1.75 -6.80
CA PRO A 50 9.41 3.20 -6.55
C PRO A 50 8.41 3.56 -5.45
N LEU A 51 7.32 2.81 -5.31
CA LEU A 51 6.35 3.05 -4.22
C LEU A 51 6.96 2.71 -2.87
N LEU A 52 7.67 1.58 -2.78
CA LEU A 52 8.36 1.19 -1.55
C LEU A 52 9.42 2.21 -1.18
N HIS A 53 10.23 2.65 -2.14
CA HIS A 53 11.27 3.65 -1.91
C HIS A 53 10.68 4.99 -1.48
N GLY A 54 9.55 5.37 -2.08
CA GLY A 54 8.87 6.61 -1.70
C GLY A 54 8.35 6.58 -0.27
N LEU A 55 7.79 5.45 0.15
CA LEU A 55 7.33 5.29 1.52
C LEU A 55 8.52 5.30 2.50
N GLU A 56 9.62 4.67 2.12
CA GLU A 56 10.83 4.68 2.95
C GLU A 56 11.42 6.09 3.05
N ALA A 57 11.46 6.83 1.93
CA ALA A 57 11.96 8.20 1.92
C ALA A 57 11.14 9.13 2.81
N ARG A 58 9.85 8.84 2.96
CA ARG A 58 8.98 9.59 3.87
C ARG A 58 9.09 9.12 5.32
N GLY A 59 9.91 8.12 5.60
CA GLY A 59 10.10 7.60 6.94
C GLY A 59 8.97 6.68 7.42
N LEU A 60 8.12 6.20 6.51
CA LEU A 60 7.00 5.32 6.88
C LEU A 60 7.38 3.84 6.84
N LEU A 61 8.37 3.49 6.02
CA LEU A 61 8.96 2.15 5.97
C LEU A 61 10.44 2.23 6.22
N HIS A 62 10.99 1.12 6.69
CA HIS A 62 12.44 0.94 6.83
C HIS A 62 12.81 -0.37 6.19
N SER A 63 13.82 -0.37 5.33
CA SER A 63 14.28 -1.58 4.66
C SER A 63 15.61 -2.04 5.21
N SER A 64 15.80 -3.35 5.17
CA SER A 64 17.09 -3.96 5.49
C SER A 64 17.30 -5.14 4.56
N ALA A 65 18.57 -5.52 4.36
CA ALA A 65 18.90 -6.69 3.58
C ALA A 65 18.80 -7.92 4.46
N LYS A 66 18.11 -8.94 3.97
CA LYS A 66 18.03 -10.23 4.66
C LYS A 66 18.63 -11.29 3.75
N ARG A 67 19.50 -12.09 4.31
CA ARG A 67 20.17 -13.15 3.56
C ARG A 67 19.44 -14.46 3.81
N ALA A 68 19.10 -15.15 2.73
CA ALA A 68 18.58 -16.50 2.78
C ALA A 68 19.45 -17.34 1.86
N GLY A 69 20.42 -18.07 2.41
CA GLY A 69 21.42 -18.79 1.62
C GLY A 69 22.28 -17.82 0.83
N ARG A 70 22.32 -17.99 -0.48
CA ARG A 70 23.09 -17.11 -1.38
C ARG A 70 22.30 -15.89 -1.86
N VAL A 71 21.00 -15.84 -1.58
CA VAL A 71 20.12 -14.78 -2.06
C VAL A 71 20.01 -13.70 -1.02
N ARG A 72 20.23 -12.46 -1.44
CA ARG A 72 19.97 -11.29 -0.58
C ARG A 72 18.65 -10.70 -0.99
N ARG A 73 17.75 -10.58 -0.04
CA ARG A 73 16.43 -10.00 -0.25
C ARG A 73 16.30 -8.76 0.62
N ARG A 74 15.66 -7.74 0.08
CA ARG A 74 15.35 -6.55 0.85
C ARG A 74 13.99 -6.73 1.49
N VAL A 75 13.95 -6.56 2.80
CA VAL A 75 12.72 -6.66 3.58
C VAL A 75 12.33 -5.28 4.08
N TYR A 76 11.04 -4.99 4.05
CA TYR A 76 10.50 -3.70 4.46
C TYR A 76 9.60 -3.88 5.68
N ARG A 77 9.75 -2.99 6.66
CA ARG A 77 8.93 -2.99 7.88
C ARG A 77 8.36 -1.59 8.08
N ALA A 78 7.21 -1.52 8.70
CA ALA A 78 6.66 -0.21 9.08
C ALA A 78 7.47 0.36 10.24
N THR A 79 7.70 1.68 10.17
CA THR A 79 8.30 2.44 11.26
C THR A 79 7.20 2.86 12.24
N PRO A 80 7.55 3.37 13.44
CA PRO A 80 6.54 4.00 14.31
C PRO A 80 5.76 5.10 13.59
N ALA A 81 6.44 5.91 12.76
CA ALA A 81 5.76 6.92 11.96
C ALA A 81 4.81 6.31 10.93
N GLY A 82 5.20 5.16 10.34
CA GLY A 82 4.34 4.43 9.41
C GLY A 82 3.08 3.91 10.08
N ARG A 83 3.21 3.38 11.30
CA ARG A 83 2.05 2.90 12.07
C ARG A 83 1.11 4.03 12.42
N LYS A 84 1.65 5.18 12.78
CA LYS A 84 0.86 6.37 13.08
C LYS A 84 0.15 6.87 11.83
N ALA A 85 0.84 6.88 10.70
CA ALA A 85 0.26 7.30 9.43
C ALA A 85 -0.89 6.38 9.00
N LEU A 86 -0.74 5.06 9.20
CA LEU A 86 -1.81 4.12 8.88
C LEU A 86 -3.03 4.37 9.78
N LYS A 87 -2.81 4.62 11.05
CA LYS A 87 -3.90 4.91 11.99
C LYS A 87 -4.69 6.14 11.54
N ALA A 88 -3.98 7.19 11.16
CA ALA A 88 -4.63 8.42 10.66
C ALA A 88 -5.36 8.15 9.34
N ALA A 89 -4.75 7.36 8.45
CA ALA A 89 -5.35 7.04 7.16
C ALA A 89 -6.63 6.21 7.32
N LYS A 90 -6.67 5.31 8.31
CA LYS A 90 -7.88 4.53 8.58
C LYS A 90 -9.09 5.42 8.84
N GLN A 91 -8.89 6.52 9.55
CA GLN A 91 -9.97 7.46 9.83
C GLN A 91 -10.45 8.11 8.53
N LYS A 92 -9.54 8.51 7.67
CA LYS A 92 -9.89 9.10 6.38
C LYS A 92 -10.60 8.11 5.46
N VAL A 93 -10.15 6.86 5.46
CA VAL A 93 -10.80 5.81 4.68
C VAL A 93 -12.22 5.58 5.20
N ARG A 94 -12.40 5.56 6.52
CA ARG A 94 -13.72 5.39 7.12
C ARG A 94 -14.68 6.51 6.72
N GLU A 95 -14.21 7.75 6.74
CA GLU A 95 -15.01 8.90 6.33
C GLU A 95 -15.42 8.76 4.86
N LEU A 96 -14.49 8.41 4.01
CA LEU A 96 -14.76 8.23 2.58
C LEU A 96 -15.76 7.09 2.35
N PHE A 97 -15.59 5.99 3.06
CA PHE A 97 -16.48 4.84 2.97
C PHE A 97 -17.92 5.25 3.30
N HIS A 98 -18.11 5.96 4.40
CA HIS A 98 -19.45 6.43 4.80
C HIS A 98 -20.03 7.38 3.76
N GLU A 99 -19.23 8.30 3.28
CA GLU A 99 -19.69 9.26 2.29
C GLU A 99 -20.14 8.58 1.00
N LEU A 100 -19.33 7.66 0.48
CA LEU A 100 -19.66 6.97 -0.77
C LEU A 100 -20.86 6.06 -0.64
N LEU A 101 -20.98 5.31 0.44
CA LEU A 101 -22.06 4.34 0.61
C LEU A 101 -23.36 5.00 1.08
N GLU A 102 -23.29 5.92 2.01
CA GLU A 102 -24.47 6.59 2.52
C GLU A 102 -25.10 7.49 1.45
N GLU A 103 -24.29 8.21 0.70
CA GLU A 103 -24.77 9.05 -0.39
C GLU A 103 -25.51 8.20 -1.43
N THR A 104 -24.94 7.05 -1.77
CA THR A 104 -25.59 6.12 -2.71
C THR A 104 -26.93 5.66 -2.20
N MET A 105 -27.02 5.35 -0.90
CA MET A 105 -28.27 4.92 -0.29
C MET A 105 -29.30 6.05 -0.24
N GLU A 106 -28.89 7.26 0.05
CA GLU A 106 -29.77 8.42 0.07
C GLU A 106 -30.36 8.71 -1.30
N HIS A 107 -29.57 8.60 -2.33
CA HIS A 107 -30.04 8.82 -3.69
C HIS A 107 -31.05 7.79 -4.17
N ARG A 108 -31.10 6.64 -3.53
CA ARG A 108 -32.07 5.58 -3.87
C ARG A 108 -33.38 5.76 -3.15
N SER A 109 -33.39 6.47 -2.08
CA SER A 109 -34.62 6.72 -1.34
C SER A 109 -35.34 7.95 -1.91
#